data_9fcc67df68d437b039e900f880d675e8
#
_entry.id   9fcc67df68d437b039e900f880d675e8
#
_cell.length_a   1.000
_cell.length_b   1.000
_cell.length_c   1.000
_cell.angle_alpha   90.00
_cell.angle_beta   90.00
_cell.angle_gamma   90.00
#
_symmetry.space_group_name_H-M   'P 1'
#
loop_
_entity.id
_entity.type
_entity.pdbx_description
1 polymer ?
#
loop_
_entity_poly.entity_id
_entity_poly.type
_entity_poly.pdbx_seq_one_letter_code
_entity_poly.pdbx_strand_id
1 'polypeptide(L)'
;RELDQVLRELLRSKDEAIRSQDFEKAGRLREREMEIKAQINAIALSKKGVSEDVDQTPVVTEEDIAQIVAAWTSIPVNKLTKSESEKLLQMEETLHSRIIGQDEAVVAVSRAIRRARVGLKSPNRPIASFIFSGPTGVGKTELTKALATYFFGSEEAMVRLDMSEYMERHTVSKLIGSPPGYVGYNEGGQLTEAVRRRPYTVVLFDEIEKAHPDVFNLMLQIFEDGRLTDSKGRT
;
A
#
# COMPACT_ATOMS: atom_id res chain seq x y z
N ARG A 1 33.26 3.31 4.26
CA ARG A 1 33.04 3.31 5.74
C ARG A 1 34.01 2.39 6.45
N GLU A 2 34.17 1.12 6.02
CA GLU A 2 35.15 0.17 6.64
C GLU A 2 36.59 0.64 6.49
N LEU A 3 37.01 1.04 5.29
CA LEU A 3 38.37 1.55 5.03
C LEU A 3 38.68 2.84 5.82
N ASP A 4 37.68 3.69 6.08
CA ASP A 4 37.86 4.89 6.90
C ASP A 4 38.05 4.57 8.39
N GLN A 5 37.44 3.49 8.88
CA GLN A 5 37.64 2.99 10.24
C GLN A 5 39.05 2.42 10.38
N VAL A 6 39.46 1.58 9.43
CA VAL A 6 40.82 1.00 9.41
C VAL A 6 41.91 2.09 9.34
N LEU A 7 41.67 3.14 8.56
CA LEU A 7 42.60 4.29 8.47
C LEU A 7 42.72 5.02 9.82
N ARG A 8 41.61 5.21 10.55
CA ARG A 8 41.64 5.86 11.88
C ARG A 8 42.37 5.04 12.93
N GLU A 9 42.19 3.73 12.94
CA GLU A 9 42.90 2.82 13.86
C GLU A 9 44.39 2.79 13.56
N LEU A 10 44.75 2.78 12.29
CA LEU A 10 46.12 2.78 11.83
C LEU A 10 46.84 4.09 12.16
N LEU A 11 46.18 5.23 12.07
CA LEU A 11 46.70 6.52 12.49
C LEU A 11 46.97 6.57 14.01
N ARG A 12 46.06 6.02 14.82
CA ARG A 12 46.25 5.91 16.28
C ARG A 12 47.46 5.04 16.62
N SER A 13 47.57 3.86 16.02
CA SER A 13 48.70 2.94 16.24
C SER A 13 50.03 3.53 15.79
N LYS A 14 50.03 4.36 14.73
CA LYS A 14 51.20 5.09 14.28
C LYS A 14 51.63 6.15 15.31
N ASP A 15 50.68 6.92 15.86
CA ASP A 15 50.97 7.93 16.88
C ASP A 15 51.50 7.29 18.18
N GLU A 16 50.99 6.12 18.57
CA GLU A 16 51.49 5.34 19.69
C GLU A 16 52.92 4.84 19.43
N ALA A 17 53.22 4.32 18.24
CA ALA A 17 54.54 3.87 17.86
C ALA A 17 55.59 5.01 17.85
N ILE A 18 55.19 6.22 17.43
CA ILE A 18 56.02 7.42 17.47
C ILE A 18 56.30 7.82 18.93
N ARG A 19 55.30 7.78 19.82
CA ARG A 19 55.46 8.11 21.24
C ARG A 19 56.33 7.12 21.97
N SER A 20 56.28 5.84 21.60
CA SER A 20 57.13 4.79 22.14
C SER A 20 58.55 4.71 21.52
N GLN A 21 58.88 5.62 20.59
CA GLN A 21 60.14 5.68 19.84
C GLN A 21 60.47 4.42 19.01
N ASP A 22 59.40 3.65 18.66
CA ASP A 22 59.50 2.48 17.78
C ASP A 22 59.40 2.92 16.32
N PHE A 23 60.53 3.45 15.79
CA PHE A 23 60.57 4.01 14.43
C PHE A 23 60.40 2.96 13.35
N GLU A 24 60.77 1.70 13.61
CA GLU A 24 60.60 0.61 12.64
C GLU A 24 59.11 0.28 12.46
N LYS A 25 58.36 0.18 13.54
CA LYS A 25 56.92 -0.03 13.54
C LYS A 25 56.19 1.17 12.93
N ALA A 26 56.59 2.38 13.25
CA ALA A 26 56.02 3.59 12.67
C ALA A 26 56.25 3.66 11.15
N GLY A 27 57.41 3.21 10.64
CA GLY A 27 57.72 3.11 9.21
C GLY A 27 56.74 2.15 8.48
N ARG A 28 56.56 0.93 9.01
CA ARG A 28 55.64 -0.07 8.44
C ARG A 28 54.17 0.40 8.45
N LEU A 29 53.77 1.09 9.51
CA LEU A 29 52.42 1.64 9.60
C LEU A 29 52.19 2.80 8.60
N ARG A 30 53.23 3.58 8.29
CA ARG A 30 53.19 4.63 7.27
C ARG A 30 53.07 4.07 5.85
N GLU A 31 53.75 2.98 5.53
CA GLU A 31 53.56 2.31 4.24
C GLU A 31 52.13 1.80 4.08
N ARG A 32 51.57 1.18 5.12
CA ARG A 32 50.21 0.70 5.12
C ARG A 32 49.17 1.83 5.05
N GLU A 33 49.46 2.98 5.66
CA GLU A 33 48.64 4.20 5.51
C GLU A 33 48.60 4.67 4.05
N MET A 34 49.74 4.67 3.36
CA MET A 34 49.80 5.05 1.95
C MET A 34 49.01 4.09 1.05
N GLU A 35 49.11 2.77 1.31
CA GLU A 35 48.35 1.77 0.56
C GLU A 35 46.83 1.96 0.72
N ILE A 36 46.35 2.15 1.95
CA ILE A 36 44.92 2.36 2.24
C ILE A 36 44.44 3.67 1.64
N LYS A 37 45.20 4.75 1.71
CA LYS A 37 44.89 6.02 1.05
C LYS A 37 44.83 5.89 -0.47
N ALA A 38 45.73 5.11 -1.07
CA ALA A 38 45.72 4.82 -2.49
C ALA A 38 44.47 4.02 -2.89
N GLN A 39 44.06 3.03 -2.07
CA GLN A 39 42.80 2.29 -2.29
C GLN A 39 41.56 3.18 -2.16
N ILE A 40 41.49 4.05 -1.16
CA ILE A 40 40.39 5.00 -0.99
C ILE A 40 40.34 5.95 -2.20
N ASN A 41 41.45 6.47 -2.66
CA ASN A 41 41.52 7.32 -3.85
C ASN A 41 41.17 6.57 -5.13
N ALA A 42 41.60 5.31 -5.29
CA ALA A 42 41.21 4.48 -6.43
C ALA A 42 39.68 4.21 -6.47
N ILE A 43 39.08 3.95 -5.30
CA ILE A 43 37.60 3.80 -5.19
C ILE A 43 36.91 5.14 -5.43
N ALA A 44 37.47 6.25 -4.97
CA ALA A 44 36.91 7.58 -5.24
C ALA A 44 37.03 7.96 -6.72
N LEU A 45 38.14 7.59 -7.38
CA LEU A 45 38.35 7.78 -8.82
C LEU A 45 37.48 6.84 -9.66
N SER A 46 37.31 5.58 -9.25
CA SER A 46 36.39 4.67 -9.93
C SER A 46 34.90 5.11 -9.80
N LYS A 47 34.55 5.75 -8.69
CA LYS A 47 33.25 6.42 -8.54
C LYS A 47 33.16 7.73 -9.34
N LYS A 48 34.26 8.43 -9.56
CA LYS A 48 34.30 9.61 -10.45
C LYS A 48 34.40 9.27 -11.93
N GLY A 49 35.02 8.15 -12.28
CA GLY A 49 35.15 7.70 -13.67
C GLY A 49 33.85 7.11 -14.30
N VAL A 50 32.77 7.09 -13.56
CA VAL A 50 31.39 6.78 -14.04
C VAL A 50 30.55 8.05 -14.18
N SER A 51 31.13 9.23 -13.97
CA SER A 51 30.40 10.50 -14.06
C SER A 51 31.23 11.59 -14.75
N GLU A 52 31.63 11.35 -16.00
CA GLU A 52 31.78 12.41 -17.00
C GLU A 52 30.60 12.27 -17.95
N ASP A 53 29.45 12.70 -17.51
CA ASP A 53 28.53 13.54 -18.25
C ASP A 53 27.31 13.86 -17.37
N VAL A 54 26.96 15.12 -17.44
CA VAL A 54 25.74 15.73 -16.95
C VAL A 54 25.72 16.03 -15.44
N ASP A 55 25.71 17.30 -15.19
CA ASP A 55 25.11 18.01 -14.06
C ASP A 55 23.73 17.39 -13.71
N GLN A 56 23.76 16.20 -13.09
CA GLN A 56 22.55 15.53 -12.66
C GLN A 56 22.17 16.07 -11.28
N THR A 57 21.65 17.28 -11.27
CA THR A 57 20.62 17.60 -10.28
C THR A 57 19.62 16.44 -10.31
N PRO A 58 19.31 15.78 -9.16
CA PRO A 58 18.32 14.71 -9.13
C PRO A 58 17.03 15.22 -9.76
N VAL A 59 16.72 14.70 -10.94
CA VAL A 59 15.49 15.06 -11.65
C VAL A 59 14.38 14.27 -11.00
N VAL A 60 13.45 14.98 -10.37
CA VAL A 60 12.22 14.37 -9.83
C VAL A 60 11.37 13.95 -11.02
N THR A 61 11.17 12.66 -11.16
CA THR A 61 10.34 12.07 -12.21
C THR A 61 8.86 12.03 -11.80
N GLU A 62 7.99 11.85 -12.77
CA GLU A 62 6.56 11.61 -12.53
C GLU A 62 6.34 10.37 -11.63
N GLU A 63 7.20 9.36 -11.78
CA GLU A 63 7.17 8.13 -10.98
C GLU A 63 7.50 8.39 -9.50
N ASP A 64 8.46 9.27 -9.21
CA ASP A 64 8.82 9.63 -7.84
C ASP A 64 7.67 10.36 -7.14
N ILE A 65 7.00 11.27 -7.85
CA ILE A 65 5.82 11.97 -7.36
C ILE A 65 4.68 10.96 -7.13
N ALA A 66 4.44 10.05 -8.07
CA ALA A 66 3.43 9.03 -7.96
C ALA A 66 3.66 8.13 -6.74
N GLN A 67 4.90 7.72 -6.46
CA GLN A 67 5.26 6.94 -5.27
C GLN A 67 4.97 7.69 -3.96
N ILE A 68 5.33 8.99 -3.90
CA ILE A 68 5.08 9.80 -2.71
C ILE A 68 3.57 9.98 -2.48
N VAL A 69 2.82 10.27 -3.54
CA VAL A 69 1.35 10.41 -3.47
C VAL A 69 0.72 9.08 -3.05
N ALA A 70 1.18 7.95 -3.59
CA ALA A 70 0.72 6.62 -3.19
C ALA A 70 0.99 6.33 -1.70
N ALA A 71 2.18 6.71 -1.20
CA ALA A 71 2.52 6.53 0.21
C ALA A 71 1.65 7.38 1.15
N TRP A 72 1.27 8.60 0.74
CA TRP A 72 0.46 9.50 1.56
C TRP A 72 -1.03 9.18 1.54
N THR A 73 -1.54 8.79 0.36
CA THR A 73 -2.98 8.59 0.14
C THR A 73 -3.41 7.14 0.22
N SER A 74 -2.45 6.21 0.24
CA SER A 74 -2.67 4.76 0.06
C SER A 74 -3.37 4.43 -1.27
N ILE A 75 -3.30 5.34 -2.25
CA ILE A 75 -3.85 5.16 -3.60
C ILE A 75 -2.76 4.53 -4.47
N PRO A 76 -2.96 3.35 -5.04
CA PRO A 76 -2.00 2.76 -5.99
C PRO A 76 -2.03 3.54 -7.30
N VAL A 77 -1.18 4.58 -7.41
CA VAL A 77 -1.11 5.46 -8.61
C VAL A 77 -0.13 4.95 -9.69
N ASN A 78 0.62 3.89 -9.40
CA ASN A 78 1.62 3.39 -10.33
C ASN A 78 0.99 2.53 -11.43
N LYS A 79 1.43 2.73 -12.66
CA LYS A 79 1.25 1.74 -13.72
C LYS A 79 1.78 0.40 -13.22
N LEU A 80 1.08 -0.68 -13.55
CA LEU A 80 1.48 -2.04 -13.16
C LEU A 80 2.97 -2.25 -13.43
N THR A 81 3.76 -2.35 -12.36
CA THR A 81 5.15 -2.76 -12.47
C THR A 81 5.22 -4.24 -12.83
N LYS A 82 6.35 -4.73 -13.36
CA LYS A 82 6.53 -6.16 -13.64
C LYS A 82 6.27 -7.02 -12.39
N SER A 83 6.73 -6.54 -11.22
CA SER A 83 6.51 -7.24 -9.95
C SER A 83 5.04 -7.28 -9.51
N GLU A 84 4.26 -6.26 -9.82
CA GLU A 84 2.81 -6.26 -9.54
C GLU A 84 2.04 -7.17 -10.50
N SER A 85 2.46 -7.22 -11.76
CA SER A 85 1.90 -8.17 -12.73
C SER A 85 2.14 -9.62 -12.30
N GLU A 86 3.33 -9.95 -11.82
CA GLU A 86 3.66 -11.27 -11.30
C GLU A 86 2.83 -11.61 -10.05
N LYS A 87 2.68 -10.66 -9.12
CA LYS A 87 1.81 -10.83 -7.94
C LYS A 87 0.36 -11.11 -8.35
N LEU A 88 -0.18 -10.37 -9.33
CA LEU A 88 -1.53 -10.60 -9.83
C LEU A 88 -1.71 -11.97 -10.49
N LEU A 89 -0.66 -12.51 -11.13
CA LEU A 89 -0.68 -13.87 -11.67
C LEU A 89 -0.70 -14.94 -10.56
N GLN A 90 0.00 -14.68 -9.46
CA GLN A 90 0.07 -15.59 -8.29
C GLN A 90 -1.04 -15.33 -7.26
N MET A 91 -2.06 -14.53 -7.61
CA MET A 91 -3.11 -14.12 -6.69
C MET A 91 -3.90 -15.31 -6.13
N GLU A 92 -4.20 -16.31 -6.95
CA GLU A 92 -4.92 -17.52 -6.53
C GLU A 92 -4.14 -18.25 -5.42
N GLU A 93 -2.84 -18.48 -5.62
CA GLU A 93 -1.98 -19.15 -4.64
C GLU A 93 -1.90 -18.36 -3.32
N THR A 94 -1.79 -17.03 -3.43
CA THR A 94 -1.78 -16.16 -2.25
C THR A 94 -3.10 -16.21 -1.48
N LEU A 95 -4.23 -16.24 -2.16
CA LEU A 95 -5.53 -16.37 -1.51
C LEU A 95 -5.72 -17.76 -0.91
N HIS A 96 -5.27 -18.82 -1.57
CA HIS A 96 -5.31 -20.21 -1.06
C HIS A 96 -4.42 -20.43 0.16
N SER A 97 -3.41 -19.60 0.39
CA SER A 97 -2.63 -19.67 1.63
C SER A 97 -3.48 -19.40 2.89
N ARG A 98 -4.59 -18.65 2.74
CA ARG A 98 -5.51 -18.31 3.85
C ARG A 98 -6.86 -19.04 3.73
N ILE A 99 -7.28 -19.36 2.52
CA ILE A 99 -8.62 -19.93 2.25
C ILE A 99 -8.43 -21.35 1.71
N ILE A 100 -8.86 -22.29 2.50
CA ILE A 100 -8.82 -23.70 2.12
C ILE A 100 -10.09 -24.04 1.36
N GLY A 101 -9.94 -24.57 0.14
CA GLY A 101 -11.06 -24.82 -0.77
C GLY A 101 -11.59 -23.56 -1.42
N GLN A 102 -12.85 -23.57 -1.87
CA GLN A 102 -13.52 -22.47 -2.57
C GLN A 102 -12.81 -22.05 -3.87
N ASP A 103 -12.24 -23.01 -4.61
CA ASP A 103 -11.41 -22.76 -5.79
C ASP A 103 -12.14 -21.94 -6.85
N GLU A 104 -13.40 -22.22 -7.10
CA GLU A 104 -14.21 -21.47 -8.07
C GLU A 104 -14.37 -20.00 -7.68
N ALA A 105 -14.59 -19.71 -6.40
CA ALA A 105 -14.75 -18.35 -5.89
C ALA A 105 -13.42 -17.61 -5.97
N VAL A 106 -12.29 -18.22 -5.57
CA VAL A 106 -10.97 -17.63 -5.63
C VAL A 106 -10.57 -17.32 -7.07
N VAL A 107 -10.79 -18.24 -8.01
CA VAL A 107 -10.50 -18.02 -9.43
C VAL A 107 -11.39 -16.91 -10.02
N ALA A 108 -12.68 -16.91 -9.71
CA ALA A 108 -13.60 -15.88 -10.21
C ALA A 108 -13.23 -14.48 -9.75
N VAL A 109 -12.90 -14.33 -8.46
CA VAL A 109 -12.44 -13.09 -7.85
C VAL A 109 -11.13 -12.62 -8.47
N SER A 110 -10.13 -13.50 -8.53
CA SER A 110 -8.81 -13.19 -9.10
C SER A 110 -8.90 -12.75 -10.55
N ARG A 111 -9.74 -13.42 -11.34
CA ARG A 111 -10.00 -13.06 -12.75
C ARG A 111 -10.66 -11.69 -12.88
N ALA A 112 -11.65 -11.37 -12.06
CA ALA A 112 -12.33 -10.09 -12.08
C ALA A 112 -11.37 -8.95 -11.73
N ILE A 113 -10.53 -9.15 -10.74
CA ILE A 113 -9.55 -8.17 -10.30
C ILE A 113 -8.46 -7.95 -11.36
N ARG A 114 -7.92 -9.01 -11.94
CA ARG A 114 -6.97 -8.89 -13.05
C ARG A 114 -7.55 -8.07 -14.21
N ARG A 115 -8.81 -8.33 -14.61
CA ARG A 115 -9.49 -7.54 -15.66
C ARG A 115 -9.62 -6.07 -15.30
N ALA A 116 -9.93 -5.77 -14.04
CA ALA A 116 -10.09 -4.40 -13.58
C ALA A 116 -8.76 -3.64 -13.56
N ARG A 117 -7.66 -4.31 -13.19
CA ARG A 117 -6.32 -3.69 -13.16
C ARG A 117 -5.72 -3.43 -14.53
N VAL A 118 -6.09 -4.21 -15.54
CA VAL A 118 -5.66 -3.98 -16.94
C VAL A 118 -6.38 -2.79 -17.59
N GLY A 119 -7.28 -2.12 -16.87
CA GLY A 119 -7.94 -0.90 -17.37
C GLY A 119 -9.12 -1.14 -18.33
N LEU A 120 -9.64 -2.37 -18.40
CA LEU A 120 -10.80 -2.72 -19.21
C LEU A 120 -12.13 -2.25 -18.62
N LYS A 121 -12.10 -1.39 -17.59
CA LYS A 121 -13.26 -0.92 -16.86
C LYS A 121 -13.39 0.61 -16.90
N SER A 122 -14.62 1.11 -16.79
CA SER A 122 -14.89 2.54 -16.62
C SER A 122 -14.24 3.06 -15.33
N PRO A 123 -13.51 4.20 -15.37
CA PRO A 123 -12.85 4.77 -14.20
C PRO A 123 -13.82 5.21 -13.10
N ASN A 124 -15.09 5.42 -13.45
CA ASN A 124 -16.13 5.90 -12.53
C ASN A 124 -16.85 4.76 -11.79
N ARG A 125 -16.44 3.51 -11.94
CA ARG A 125 -17.08 2.37 -11.27
C ARG A 125 -16.13 1.72 -10.27
N PRO A 126 -16.66 1.04 -9.23
CA PRO A 126 -15.83 0.26 -8.32
C PRO A 126 -14.92 -0.70 -9.09
N ILE A 127 -13.71 -0.95 -8.58
CA ILE A 127 -12.74 -1.89 -9.20
C ILE A 127 -13.41 -3.24 -9.46
N ALA A 128 -14.11 -3.77 -8.45
CA ALA A 128 -14.93 -4.97 -8.56
C ALA A 128 -16.06 -4.91 -7.55
N SER A 129 -17.17 -5.58 -7.87
CA SER A 129 -18.27 -5.83 -6.94
C SER A 129 -18.61 -7.31 -6.99
N PHE A 130 -18.77 -7.94 -5.83
CA PHE A 130 -19.02 -9.36 -5.68
C PHE A 130 -20.19 -9.59 -4.75
N ILE A 131 -20.98 -10.60 -5.04
CA ILE A 131 -21.99 -11.13 -4.14
C ILE A 131 -21.55 -12.54 -3.77
N PHE A 132 -21.27 -12.75 -2.48
CA PHE A 132 -20.95 -14.06 -1.94
C PHE A 132 -22.20 -14.68 -1.31
N SER A 133 -22.73 -15.74 -1.90
CA SER A 133 -23.88 -16.47 -1.39
C SER A 133 -23.45 -17.85 -0.94
N GLY A 134 -23.97 -18.30 0.20
CA GLY A 134 -23.68 -19.62 0.75
C GLY A 134 -23.96 -19.68 2.25
N PRO A 135 -23.93 -20.88 2.85
CA PRO A 135 -24.17 -21.08 4.28
C PRO A 135 -23.14 -20.36 5.15
N THR A 136 -23.41 -20.29 6.43
CA THR A 136 -22.46 -19.72 7.41
C THR A 136 -21.20 -20.60 7.53
N GLY A 137 -20.05 -19.97 7.82
CA GLY A 137 -18.81 -20.72 8.05
C GLY A 137 -18.02 -21.13 6.81
N VAL A 138 -18.49 -20.87 5.59
CA VAL A 138 -17.79 -21.26 4.34
C VAL A 138 -16.67 -20.30 3.91
N GLY A 139 -16.36 -19.28 4.71
CA GLY A 139 -15.21 -18.40 4.46
C GLY A 139 -15.51 -17.11 3.70
N LYS A 140 -16.79 -16.68 3.54
CA LYS A 140 -17.16 -15.44 2.82
C LYS A 140 -16.42 -14.20 3.36
N THR A 141 -16.50 -13.98 4.66
CA THR A 141 -15.85 -12.85 5.33
C THR A 141 -14.34 -12.98 5.31
N GLU A 142 -13.80 -14.20 5.45
CA GLU A 142 -12.36 -14.44 5.42
C GLU A 142 -11.77 -14.17 4.03
N LEU A 143 -12.48 -14.52 2.96
CA LEU A 143 -12.08 -14.16 1.60
C LEU A 143 -12.00 -12.63 1.43
N THR A 144 -12.96 -11.90 1.99
CA THR A 144 -12.94 -10.43 1.93
C THR A 144 -11.76 -9.82 2.69
N LYS A 145 -11.42 -10.37 3.87
CA LYS A 145 -10.23 -9.96 4.64
C LYS A 145 -8.94 -10.27 3.89
N ALA A 146 -8.86 -11.46 3.29
CA ALA A 146 -7.71 -11.84 2.48
C ALA A 146 -7.50 -10.88 1.30
N LEU A 147 -8.60 -10.45 0.65
CA LEU A 147 -8.56 -9.45 -0.40
C LEU A 147 -8.07 -8.08 0.11
N ALA A 148 -8.58 -7.61 1.25
CA ALA A 148 -8.14 -6.36 1.84
C ALA A 148 -6.64 -6.38 2.16
N THR A 149 -6.16 -7.46 2.76
CA THR A 149 -4.74 -7.65 3.04
C THR A 149 -3.89 -7.71 1.76
N TYR A 150 -4.38 -8.41 0.75
CA TYR A 150 -3.67 -8.53 -0.53
C TYR A 150 -3.49 -7.17 -1.22
N PHE A 151 -4.56 -6.35 -1.28
CA PHE A 151 -4.54 -5.08 -2.00
C PHE A 151 -3.94 -3.93 -1.22
N PHE A 152 -4.19 -3.87 0.08
CA PHE A 152 -3.90 -2.71 0.92
C PHE A 152 -2.91 -3.01 2.04
N GLY A 153 -2.44 -4.25 2.14
CA GLY A 153 -1.46 -4.67 3.13
C GLY A 153 -2.00 -4.82 4.56
N SER A 154 -3.29 -4.57 4.79
CA SER A 154 -3.90 -4.64 6.13
C SER A 154 -5.38 -5.06 6.04
N GLU A 155 -5.82 -5.87 6.99
CA GLU A 155 -7.25 -6.20 7.16
C GLU A 155 -8.08 -4.97 7.58
N GLU A 156 -7.44 -3.99 8.20
CA GLU A 156 -8.09 -2.73 8.60
C GLU A 156 -8.45 -1.82 7.43
N ALA A 157 -7.94 -2.10 6.23
CA ALA A 157 -8.35 -1.43 5.00
C ALA A 157 -9.70 -1.93 4.48
N MET A 158 -10.52 -2.50 5.36
CA MET A 158 -11.87 -2.97 5.09
C MET A 158 -12.88 -2.23 5.97
N VAL A 159 -13.92 -1.69 5.34
CA VAL A 159 -15.09 -1.15 6.03
C VAL A 159 -16.14 -2.25 6.07
N ARG A 160 -16.36 -2.83 7.24
CA ARG A 160 -17.40 -3.84 7.44
C ARG A 160 -18.67 -3.19 7.99
N LEU A 161 -19.78 -3.42 7.32
CA LEU A 161 -21.11 -2.94 7.69
C LEU A 161 -22.01 -4.16 7.86
N ASP A 162 -22.44 -4.41 9.08
CA ASP A 162 -23.39 -5.49 9.40
C ASP A 162 -24.82 -4.98 9.16
N MET A 163 -25.49 -5.54 8.17
CA MET A 163 -26.83 -5.09 7.76
C MET A 163 -27.91 -5.42 8.77
N SER A 164 -27.65 -6.24 9.77
CA SER A 164 -28.54 -6.43 10.91
C SER A 164 -28.77 -5.15 11.72
N GLU A 165 -27.83 -4.20 11.67
CA GLU A 165 -27.94 -2.87 12.29
C GLU A 165 -28.73 -1.87 11.43
N TYR A 166 -29.02 -2.20 10.17
CA TYR A 166 -29.66 -1.34 9.17
C TYR A 166 -30.98 -1.91 8.65
N MET A 167 -31.72 -2.58 9.52
CA MET A 167 -33.01 -3.19 9.20
C MET A 167 -34.12 -2.15 9.10
N GLU A 168 -33.99 -1.02 9.76
CA GLU A 168 -35.00 0.02 9.82
C GLU A 168 -34.63 1.25 9.00
N ARG A 169 -35.63 1.91 8.42
CA ARG A 169 -35.40 3.07 7.54
C ARG A 169 -34.58 4.18 8.18
N HIS A 170 -34.81 4.48 9.44
CA HIS A 170 -34.06 5.54 10.12
C HIS A 170 -32.58 5.19 10.35
N THR A 171 -32.22 3.90 10.37
CA THR A 171 -30.83 3.48 10.53
C THR A 171 -30.03 3.63 9.25
N VAL A 172 -30.68 3.64 8.07
CA VAL A 172 -30.02 3.85 6.77
C VAL A 172 -29.35 5.22 6.69
N SER A 173 -29.93 6.23 7.35
CA SER A 173 -29.31 7.56 7.42
C SER A 173 -27.94 7.56 8.11
N LYS A 174 -27.62 6.57 8.95
CA LYS A 174 -26.28 6.42 9.53
C LYS A 174 -25.21 6.14 8.49
N LEU A 175 -25.55 5.56 7.34
CA LEU A 175 -24.60 5.25 6.27
C LEU A 175 -24.15 6.51 5.53
N ILE A 176 -25.06 7.41 5.23
CA ILE A 176 -24.80 8.62 4.42
C ILE A 176 -24.86 9.93 5.22
N GLY A 177 -25.28 9.85 6.48
CA GLY A 177 -25.48 11.00 7.38
C GLY A 177 -26.93 11.39 7.54
N SER A 178 -27.25 12.01 8.67
CA SER A 178 -28.58 12.52 8.97
C SER A 178 -28.85 13.85 8.22
N PRO A 179 -30.12 14.12 7.85
CA PRO A 179 -30.49 15.41 7.29
C PRO A 179 -30.25 16.58 8.26
N PRO A 180 -30.16 17.83 7.76
CA PRO A 180 -30.03 19.01 8.60
C PRO A 180 -31.13 19.08 9.67
N GLY A 181 -30.74 19.37 10.91
CA GLY A 181 -31.67 19.48 12.04
C GLY A 181 -31.93 18.16 12.80
N TYR A 182 -31.42 17.03 12.34
CA TYR A 182 -31.52 15.76 13.04
C TYR A 182 -30.24 15.42 13.84
N VAL A 183 -30.40 14.62 14.87
CA VAL A 183 -29.28 14.10 15.68
C VAL A 183 -28.32 13.33 14.79
N GLY A 184 -27.00 13.57 14.95
CA GLY A 184 -25.97 12.92 14.13
C GLY A 184 -25.59 13.65 12.84
N TYR A 185 -26.21 14.81 12.52
CA TYR A 185 -25.85 15.58 11.30
C TYR A 185 -24.39 15.97 11.24
N ASN A 186 -23.78 16.35 12.37
CA ASN A 186 -22.39 16.78 12.43
C ASN A 186 -21.39 15.61 12.28
N GLU A 187 -21.80 14.42 12.66
CA GLU A 187 -20.95 13.21 12.65
C GLU A 187 -20.70 12.68 11.23
N GLY A 188 -21.63 12.99 10.30
CA GLY A 188 -21.59 12.47 8.94
C GLY A 188 -22.02 11.00 8.85
N GLY A 189 -21.96 10.43 7.65
CA GLY A 189 -22.32 9.04 7.43
C GLY A 189 -21.16 8.09 7.66
N GLN A 190 -21.40 6.97 8.30
CA GLN A 190 -20.36 5.96 8.60
C GLN A 190 -19.66 5.48 7.32
N LEU A 191 -20.42 5.16 6.26
CA LEU A 191 -19.87 4.70 5.00
C LEU A 191 -19.16 5.85 4.26
N THR A 192 -19.83 7.00 4.13
CA THR A 192 -19.29 8.12 3.35
C THR A 192 -18.04 8.72 3.99
N GLU A 193 -17.96 8.83 5.31
CA GLU A 193 -16.77 9.31 6.01
C GLU A 193 -15.63 8.28 5.98
N ALA A 194 -15.93 6.98 6.09
CA ALA A 194 -14.92 5.93 5.99
C ALA A 194 -14.26 5.91 4.60
N VAL A 195 -15.06 5.97 3.54
CA VAL A 195 -14.56 5.99 2.15
C VAL A 195 -13.82 7.29 1.85
N ARG A 196 -14.26 8.44 2.40
CA ARG A 196 -13.55 9.71 2.23
C ARG A 196 -12.16 9.69 2.88
N ARG A 197 -12.04 9.10 4.06
CA ARG A 197 -10.75 8.98 4.75
C ARG A 197 -9.81 8.01 4.04
N ARG A 198 -10.35 6.94 3.45
CA ARG A 198 -9.60 5.92 2.71
C ARG A 198 -10.34 5.61 1.41
N PRO A 199 -10.09 6.37 0.33
CA PRO A 199 -10.78 6.20 -0.96
C PRO A 199 -10.58 4.81 -1.58
N TYR A 200 -9.44 4.17 -1.30
CA TYR A 200 -9.14 2.81 -1.71
C TYR A 200 -9.34 1.87 -0.53
N THR A 201 -10.49 1.24 -0.51
CA THR A 201 -10.90 0.33 0.58
C THR A 201 -11.81 -0.76 0.05
N VAL A 202 -11.92 -1.84 0.77
CA VAL A 202 -12.92 -2.88 0.55
C VAL A 202 -14.11 -2.57 1.43
N VAL A 203 -15.29 -2.44 0.86
CA VAL A 203 -16.55 -2.30 1.61
C VAL A 203 -17.27 -3.64 1.61
N LEU A 204 -17.50 -4.20 2.79
CA LEU A 204 -18.23 -5.44 3.00
C LEU A 204 -19.60 -5.11 3.61
N PHE A 205 -20.66 -5.41 2.88
CA PHE A 205 -22.03 -5.45 3.41
C PHE A 205 -22.32 -6.89 3.86
N ASP A 206 -22.19 -7.13 5.14
CA ASP A 206 -22.43 -8.46 5.72
C ASP A 206 -23.94 -8.63 6.03
N GLU A 207 -24.45 -9.87 5.91
CA GLU A 207 -25.87 -10.22 6.14
C GLU A 207 -26.84 -9.35 5.33
N ILE A 208 -26.55 -9.16 4.03
CA ILE A 208 -27.27 -8.25 3.14
C ILE A 208 -28.78 -8.53 3.07
N GLU A 209 -29.21 -9.77 3.32
CA GLU A 209 -30.61 -10.19 3.35
C GLU A 209 -31.43 -9.51 4.45
N LYS A 210 -30.76 -8.98 5.48
CA LYS A 210 -31.40 -8.26 6.60
C LYS A 210 -31.55 -6.76 6.35
N ALA A 211 -30.91 -6.23 5.30
CA ALA A 211 -30.88 -4.81 5.02
C ALA A 211 -32.26 -4.25 4.67
N HIS A 212 -32.55 -3.03 5.13
CA HIS A 212 -33.71 -2.29 4.64
C HIS A 212 -33.62 -2.04 3.12
N PRO A 213 -34.73 -2.04 2.37
CA PRO A 213 -34.70 -1.82 0.91
C PRO A 213 -33.97 -0.53 0.48
N ASP A 214 -34.00 0.52 1.28
CA ASP A 214 -33.31 1.77 0.97
C ASP A 214 -31.77 1.60 0.91
N VAL A 215 -31.19 0.58 1.59
CA VAL A 215 -29.77 0.24 1.46
C VAL A 215 -29.46 -0.24 0.05
N PHE A 216 -30.33 -1.02 -0.57
CA PHE A 216 -30.15 -1.47 -1.95
C PHE A 216 -30.13 -0.29 -2.94
N ASN A 217 -30.92 0.76 -2.68
CA ASN A 217 -30.90 1.98 -3.50
C ASN A 217 -29.54 2.70 -3.41
N LEU A 218 -28.93 2.73 -2.22
CA LEU A 218 -27.56 3.27 -2.06
C LEU A 218 -26.53 2.41 -2.80
N MET A 219 -26.66 1.10 -2.74
CA MET A 219 -25.76 0.19 -3.45
C MET A 219 -25.87 0.34 -4.97
N LEU A 220 -27.06 0.58 -5.51
CA LEU A 220 -27.24 0.84 -6.94
C LEU A 220 -26.46 2.08 -7.38
N GLN A 221 -26.49 3.18 -6.64
CA GLN A 221 -25.68 4.36 -6.94
C GLN A 221 -24.19 4.04 -6.98
N ILE A 222 -23.71 3.24 -6.04
CA ILE A 222 -22.30 2.83 -6.01
C ILE A 222 -21.95 1.97 -7.23
N PHE A 223 -22.79 1.02 -7.60
CA PHE A 223 -22.51 0.06 -8.67
C PHE A 223 -22.65 0.65 -10.07
N GLU A 224 -23.61 1.52 -10.28
CA GLU A 224 -23.90 2.11 -11.58
C GLU A 224 -23.11 3.41 -11.80
N ASP A 225 -23.20 4.34 -10.86
CA ASP A 225 -22.62 5.67 -10.97
C ASP A 225 -21.19 5.73 -10.40
N GLY A 226 -20.80 4.75 -9.58
CA GLY A 226 -19.51 4.71 -8.88
C GLY A 226 -19.34 5.85 -7.87
N ARG A 227 -20.42 6.44 -7.42
CA ARG A 227 -20.43 7.58 -6.49
C ARG A 227 -21.49 7.40 -5.44
N LEU A 228 -21.31 8.07 -4.31
CA LEU A 228 -22.28 8.17 -3.25
C LEU A 228 -22.29 9.59 -2.72
N THR A 229 -23.48 10.18 -2.62
CA THR A 229 -23.62 11.55 -2.08
C THR A 229 -24.09 11.50 -0.64
N ASP A 230 -23.40 12.21 0.24
CA ASP A 230 -23.80 12.31 1.65
C ASP A 230 -24.94 13.32 1.88
N SER A 231 -25.46 13.36 3.10
CA SER A 231 -26.54 14.29 3.49
C SER A 231 -26.15 15.77 3.42
N LYS A 232 -24.84 16.09 3.29
CA LYS A 232 -24.32 17.45 3.12
C LYS A 232 -24.10 17.81 1.65
N GLY A 233 -24.52 16.96 0.71
CA GLY A 233 -24.35 17.17 -0.73
C GLY A 233 -22.92 16.94 -1.24
N ARG A 234 -22.04 16.32 -0.45
CA ARG A 234 -20.68 16.00 -0.85
C ARG A 234 -20.65 14.61 -1.50
N THR A 235 -20.03 14.50 -2.65
CA THR A 235 -19.89 13.26 -3.42
C THR A 235 -18.46 12.72 -3.30
#